data_c275874bfe024bca24784ef4e5ced0d7
#
_entry.id   c275874bfe024bca24784ef4e5ced0d7
#
_cell.length_a   1.000
_cell.length_b   1.000
_cell.length_c   1.000
_cell.angle_alpha   90.00
_cell.angle_beta   90.00
_cell.angle_gamma   90.00
#
_symmetry.space_group_name_H-M   'P 1'
#
loop_
_entity.id
_entity.type
_entity.pdbx_description
1 polymer ?
#
loop_
_entity_poly.entity_id
_entity_poly.type
_entity_poly.pdbx_seq_one_letter_code
_entity_poly.pdbx_strand_id
1 'polypeptide(L)'
;MEMATVTRRTILRTAALGATALAMPFVRGSRAAGNVVPSGKMVLAWHTNIASRWLDPQQHDGTASPDNFIFTLHDALIKNFREVRYDHPALAEGFEFAEDAKSATFKLRSGITFHDGSPVTPADVKWSYEHYRGAWGDVLHKNTDAIEIVGDNSVQFHFKEPFFDFPILLGTSNVCGAGWVVPAKYYEQVGQSGFMQKPVGAGPYRLASQQPGVQLDFEAIENYYRPVHIKQFTMISVPEAATRVAMLERGEVDIMYFVPGELIDRVKSNPKLMLAPVVSGNWWLEFPGFQDPKSPFHDKRVREAISLAIDRDAIDQAECDGMGQVDGNWINDDVEYGLPWPKWERNVVKAKQLMAEAGFPNGFNVDWVTPVPNYYSRGERIVSQLQVLGIRAKMQTMERGVFLKRLQSGLKEWPGVQIIMNAARVGGTWSNWYDSFMRCGGFNGKDRNCVPELDDKFNKYLASVDRDERKRLAEQIQHEILENYYFVPVFRHAFVNAIGPRIAATKWQDVFPTFSTSGYAYPWEDIQLKETAAAVK
;
A
#
# COMPACT_ATOMS: atom_id res chain seq x y z
N MET A 1 -43.27 -52.35 -11.14
CA MET A 1 -42.35 -51.21 -11.25
C MET A 1 -43.20 -49.97 -11.38
N GLU A 2 -43.61 -49.42 -10.22
CA GLU A 2 -44.56 -48.31 -10.11
C GLU A 2 -43.83 -46.98 -10.32
N MET A 3 -44.30 -46.18 -11.25
CA MET A 3 -43.88 -44.81 -11.44
C MET A 3 -44.59 -43.92 -10.43
N ALA A 4 -43.83 -43.38 -9.47
CA ALA A 4 -44.35 -42.43 -8.52
C ALA A 4 -44.64 -41.07 -9.17
N THR A 5 -45.88 -40.64 -9.18
CA THR A 5 -46.36 -39.34 -9.64
C THR A 5 -45.91 -38.24 -8.67
N VAL A 6 -45.02 -37.35 -9.11
CA VAL A 6 -44.62 -36.14 -8.36
C VAL A 6 -45.74 -35.11 -8.46
N THR A 7 -46.37 -34.79 -7.35
CA THR A 7 -47.44 -33.82 -7.29
C THR A 7 -46.92 -32.37 -7.18
N ARG A 8 -47.64 -31.40 -7.74
CA ARG A 8 -47.33 -29.93 -7.70
C ARG A 8 -47.00 -29.34 -6.33
N ARG A 9 -47.32 -30.03 -5.26
CA ARG A 9 -46.99 -29.62 -3.88
C ARG A 9 -45.54 -29.89 -3.47
N THR A 10 -44.87 -30.79 -4.14
CA THR A 10 -43.43 -31.14 -3.87
C THR A 10 -42.50 -30.17 -4.58
N ILE A 11 -42.95 -29.55 -5.70
CA ILE A 11 -42.13 -28.58 -6.46
C ILE A 11 -42.09 -27.22 -5.76
N LEU A 12 -43.15 -26.87 -4.98
CA LEU A 12 -43.19 -25.59 -4.22
C LEU A 12 -42.43 -25.61 -2.88
N ARG A 13 -41.92 -26.77 -2.44
CA ARG A 13 -41.08 -26.87 -1.24
C ARG A 13 -39.58 -26.88 -1.54
N THR A 14 -39.20 -27.09 -2.78
CA THR A 14 -37.79 -27.03 -3.22
C THR A 14 -37.38 -25.71 -3.86
N ALA A 15 -38.33 -24.79 -4.10
CA ALA A 15 -38.04 -23.45 -4.60
C ALA A 15 -37.83 -22.39 -3.49
N ALA A 16 -37.87 -22.79 -2.21
CA ALA A 16 -37.65 -21.90 -1.07
C ALA A 16 -36.28 -22.05 -0.39
N LEU A 17 -35.33 -22.73 -1.07
CA LEU A 17 -33.96 -22.95 -0.55
C LEU A 17 -32.89 -22.48 -1.54
N GLY A 18 -33.19 -21.44 -2.32
CA GLY A 18 -32.29 -20.87 -3.33
C GLY A 18 -31.94 -19.38 -3.12
N ALA A 19 -32.28 -18.81 -1.98
CA ALA A 19 -31.79 -17.48 -1.58
C ALA A 19 -30.71 -17.68 -0.52
N THR A 20 -29.59 -18.27 -0.89
CA THR A 20 -28.36 -18.09 -0.14
C THR A 20 -27.83 -16.72 -0.51
N ALA A 21 -28.21 -15.72 0.29
CA ALA A 21 -27.44 -14.49 0.40
C ALA A 21 -25.98 -14.87 0.45
N LEU A 22 -25.13 -14.25 -0.37
CA LEU A 22 -23.69 -14.21 -0.21
C LEU A 22 -23.35 -13.40 1.05
N ALA A 23 -23.91 -13.82 2.20
CA ALA A 23 -23.44 -13.38 3.49
C ALA A 23 -22.06 -13.99 3.65
N MET A 24 -21.02 -13.20 3.47
CA MET A 24 -19.71 -13.58 4.01
C MET A 24 -19.92 -13.96 5.47
N PRO A 25 -19.42 -15.12 5.93
CA PRO A 25 -19.69 -15.56 7.29
C PRO A 25 -19.22 -14.47 8.25
N PHE A 26 -20.11 -14.05 9.13
CA PHE A 26 -19.79 -13.19 10.26
C PHE A 26 -18.57 -13.78 10.95
N VAL A 27 -17.42 -13.14 10.80
CA VAL A 27 -16.24 -13.50 11.59
C VAL A 27 -16.60 -13.13 13.02
N ARG A 28 -16.93 -14.14 13.82
CA ARG A 28 -17.18 -13.95 15.26
C ARG A 28 -15.99 -13.22 15.83
N GLY A 29 -16.22 -12.03 16.35
CA GLY A 29 -15.23 -11.21 17.01
C GLY A 29 -14.40 -12.05 17.97
N SER A 30 -13.09 -11.86 17.98
CA SER A 30 -12.21 -12.51 18.92
C SER A 30 -12.75 -12.26 20.34
N ARG A 31 -12.75 -13.30 21.16
CA ARG A 31 -13.02 -13.19 22.61
C ARG A 31 -12.23 -12.02 23.17
N ALA A 32 -12.83 -11.31 24.12
CA ALA A 32 -12.13 -10.30 24.91
C ALA A 32 -10.73 -10.83 25.26
N ALA A 33 -9.72 -10.16 24.76
CA ALA A 33 -8.34 -10.53 25.03
C ALA A 33 -8.13 -10.46 26.54
N GLY A 34 -7.49 -11.49 27.12
CA GLY A 34 -7.15 -11.47 28.53
C GLY A 34 -6.46 -10.16 28.89
N ASN A 35 -6.67 -9.64 30.11
CA ASN A 35 -6.17 -8.35 30.57
C ASN A 35 -4.63 -8.31 30.47
N VAL A 36 -4.10 -7.91 29.33
CA VAL A 36 -2.67 -7.60 29.17
C VAL A 36 -2.48 -6.18 29.67
N VAL A 37 -1.63 -6.02 30.71
CA VAL A 37 -1.24 -4.70 31.18
C VAL A 37 -0.01 -4.26 30.41
N PRO A 38 -0.10 -3.17 29.62
CA PRO A 38 1.04 -2.66 28.85
C PRO A 38 2.23 -2.30 29.77
N SER A 39 3.44 -2.70 29.37
CA SER A 39 4.65 -2.41 30.16
C SER A 39 5.87 -2.16 29.28
N GLY A 40 6.93 -1.57 29.85
CA GLY A 40 8.17 -1.27 29.15
C GLY A 40 8.09 -0.11 28.14
N LYS A 41 9.25 0.19 27.58
CA LYS A 41 9.43 1.26 26.58
C LYS A 41 10.21 0.74 25.38
N MET A 42 9.68 0.96 24.17
CA MET A 42 10.33 0.69 22.90
C MET A 42 10.77 1.99 22.22
N VAL A 43 11.90 1.95 21.53
CA VAL A 43 12.41 3.08 20.74
C VAL A 43 12.66 2.64 19.32
N LEU A 44 12.14 3.40 18.37
CA LEU A 44 12.30 3.16 16.94
C LEU A 44 13.07 4.32 16.28
N ALA A 45 14.10 3.99 15.49
CA ALA A 45 14.81 4.96 14.66
C ALA A 45 14.15 5.08 13.28
N TRP A 46 13.59 6.27 13.05
CA TRP A 46 12.96 6.64 11.79
C TRP A 46 13.99 7.20 10.81
N HIS A 47 13.88 6.87 9.54
CA HIS A 47 14.91 7.14 8.53
C HIS A 47 14.83 8.49 7.83
N THR A 48 13.82 9.30 8.14
CA THR A 48 13.64 10.66 7.59
C THR A 48 13.17 11.61 8.68
N ASN A 49 13.11 12.92 8.38
CA ASN A 49 12.51 13.87 9.29
C ASN A 49 11.01 13.62 9.46
N ILE A 50 10.54 13.64 10.69
CA ILE A 50 9.14 13.45 11.05
C ILE A 50 8.36 14.75 10.82
N ALA A 51 7.33 14.71 9.97
CA ALA A 51 6.50 15.87 9.70
C ALA A 51 5.18 15.80 10.49
N SER A 52 4.83 16.85 11.23
CA SER A 52 3.59 16.91 12.02
C SER A 52 2.32 16.72 11.18
N ARG A 53 2.33 17.10 9.90
CA ARG A 53 1.22 16.87 8.97
C ARG A 53 0.85 15.38 8.80
N TRP A 54 1.77 14.47 9.11
CA TRP A 54 1.54 13.03 9.04
C TRP A 54 0.68 12.47 10.18
N LEU A 55 0.35 13.30 11.16
CA LEU A 55 -0.50 12.94 12.29
C LEU A 55 -2.00 13.17 12.01
N ASP A 56 -2.32 13.84 10.91
CA ASP A 56 -3.69 14.08 10.49
C ASP A 56 -4.11 13.08 9.39
N PRO A 57 -5.01 12.12 9.70
CA PRO A 57 -5.43 11.11 8.74
C PRO A 57 -6.41 11.66 7.70
N GLN A 58 -7.01 12.84 7.91
CA GLN A 58 -8.00 13.42 7.01
C GLN A 58 -7.39 14.08 5.77
N GLN A 59 -6.07 14.36 5.79
CA GLN A 59 -5.41 15.11 4.74
C GLN A 59 -4.02 14.57 4.37
N HIS A 60 -3.75 13.30 4.63
CA HIS A 60 -2.46 12.70 4.31
C HIS A 60 -2.22 12.62 2.79
N ASP A 61 -0.96 12.61 2.39
CA ASP A 61 -0.53 12.68 0.99
C ASP A 61 -0.45 11.31 0.27
N GLY A 62 -0.93 10.23 0.89
CA GLY A 62 -0.89 8.87 0.33
C GLY A 62 0.49 8.28 0.20
N THR A 63 1.48 8.83 0.90
CA THR A 63 2.83 8.26 0.92
C THR A 63 3.01 7.28 2.08
N ALA A 64 4.05 6.47 1.99
CA ALA A 64 4.32 5.43 2.99
C ALA A 64 4.60 5.97 4.40
N SER A 65 5.16 7.17 4.50
CA SER A 65 5.58 7.71 5.81
C SER A 65 4.40 8.01 6.75
N PRO A 66 3.32 8.70 6.34
CA PRO A 66 2.13 8.90 7.18
C PRO A 66 1.51 7.61 7.68
N ASP A 67 1.49 6.56 6.86
CA ASP A 67 0.86 5.27 7.17
C ASP A 67 1.25 4.76 8.58
N ASN A 68 2.54 4.82 8.90
CA ASN A 68 3.06 4.32 10.16
C ASN A 68 2.52 5.10 11.38
N PHE A 69 2.42 6.42 11.26
CA PHE A 69 1.91 7.30 12.34
C PHE A 69 0.40 7.19 12.47
N ILE A 70 -0.30 7.08 11.35
CA ILE A 70 -1.74 6.93 11.30
C ILE A 70 -2.15 5.60 11.93
N PHE A 71 -1.47 4.48 11.62
CA PHE A 71 -1.72 3.18 12.25
C PHE A 71 -1.47 3.17 13.76
N THR A 72 -0.61 4.04 14.25
CA THR A 72 -0.33 4.20 15.68
C THR A 72 -1.47 4.91 16.40
N LEU A 73 -1.97 6.00 15.81
CA LEU A 73 -2.88 6.93 16.46
C LEU A 73 -4.36 6.69 16.14
N HIS A 74 -4.66 6.16 14.97
CA HIS A 74 -6.01 6.13 14.44
C HIS A 74 -6.47 4.72 14.11
N ASP A 75 -7.78 4.57 13.99
CA ASP A 75 -8.41 3.35 13.50
C ASP A 75 -9.40 3.67 12.37
N ALA A 76 -9.65 2.64 11.56
CA ALA A 76 -10.57 2.65 10.43
C ALA A 76 -11.72 1.67 10.69
N LEU A 77 -12.75 1.66 9.85
CA LEU A 77 -13.84 0.69 9.93
C LEU A 77 -13.33 -0.74 9.81
N ILE A 78 -12.41 -0.95 8.87
CA ILE A 78 -11.67 -2.19 8.65
C ILE A 78 -10.19 -1.86 8.56
N LYS A 79 -9.32 -2.80 8.93
CA LYS A 79 -7.87 -2.55 9.02
C LYS A 79 -7.09 -3.83 8.79
N ASN A 80 -6.05 -3.78 7.98
CA ASN A 80 -5.10 -4.88 7.90
C ASN A 80 -4.30 -4.98 9.20
N PHE A 81 -4.10 -6.19 9.64
CA PHE A 81 -3.21 -6.48 10.75
C PHE A 81 -1.97 -7.21 10.21
N ARG A 82 -1.87 -8.53 10.35
CA ARG A 82 -0.71 -9.30 9.88
C ARG A 82 -0.95 -10.05 8.58
N GLU A 83 -2.21 -10.22 8.23
CA GLU A 83 -2.63 -10.98 7.05
C GLU A 83 -3.07 -10.04 5.93
N VAL A 84 -2.86 -10.46 4.69
CA VAL A 84 -3.39 -9.76 3.51
C VAL A 84 -4.90 -10.05 3.44
N ARG A 85 -5.67 -9.26 4.17
CA ARG A 85 -7.14 -9.35 4.17
C ARG A 85 -7.72 -7.95 4.11
N TYR A 86 -8.69 -7.78 3.23
CA TYR A 86 -9.35 -6.49 3.01
C TYR A 86 -10.72 -6.40 3.72
N ASP A 87 -10.99 -7.35 4.59
CA ASP A 87 -12.25 -7.51 5.30
C ASP A 87 -12.06 -7.61 6.83
N HIS A 88 -10.87 -7.25 7.34
CA HIS A 88 -10.57 -7.45 8.76
C HIS A 88 -11.28 -6.39 9.62
N PRO A 89 -12.23 -6.80 10.51
CA PRO A 89 -12.95 -5.87 11.35
C PRO A 89 -12.03 -5.09 12.28
N ALA A 90 -12.20 -3.77 12.34
CA ALA A 90 -11.50 -2.86 13.25
C ALA A 90 -12.50 -2.06 14.08
N LEU A 91 -12.82 -0.81 13.77
CA LEU A 91 -13.91 -0.09 14.43
C LEU A 91 -15.28 -0.70 14.12
N ALA A 92 -15.45 -1.32 12.95
CA ALA A 92 -16.62 -2.13 12.68
C ALA A 92 -16.47 -3.55 13.24
N GLU A 93 -17.56 -4.18 13.66
CA GLU A 93 -17.63 -5.61 13.97
C GLU A 93 -17.63 -6.46 12.71
N GLY A 94 -18.13 -5.90 11.61
CA GLY A 94 -18.26 -6.50 10.30
C GLY A 94 -19.00 -5.56 9.36
N PHE A 95 -19.10 -5.97 8.11
CA PHE A 95 -19.84 -5.27 7.08
C PHE A 95 -20.48 -6.25 6.10
N GLU A 96 -21.48 -5.76 5.37
CA GLU A 96 -22.15 -6.51 4.31
C GLU A 96 -22.45 -5.60 3.12
N PHE A 97 -22.36 -6.15 1.92
CA PHE A 97 -22.80 -5.50 0.69
C PHE A 97 -24.24 -5.89 0.36
N ALA A 98 -24.98 -4.97 -0.26
CA ALA A 98 -26.18 -5.33 -1.00
C ALA A 98 -25.81 -6.22 -2.22
N GLU A 99 -26.77 -7.00 -2.72
CA GLU A 99 -26.56 -7.95 -3.83
C GLU A 99 -26.04 -7.26 -5.11
N ASP A 100 -26.44 -6.01 -5.34
CA ASP A 100 -26.01 -5.20 -6.48
C ASP A 100 -24.68 -4.45 -6.23
N ALA A 101 -24.08 -4.61 -5.04
CA ALA A 101 -22.90 -3.90 -4.57
C ALA A 101 -23.00 -2.36 -4.65
N LYS A 102 -24.23 -1.80 -4.72
CA LYS A 102 -24.48 -0.35 -4.68
C LYS A 102 -24.66 0.19 -3.27
N SER A 103 -24.56 -0.64 -2.25
CA SER A 103 -24.42 -0.19 -0.87
C SER A 103 -23.61 -1.18 -0.02
N ALA A 104 -23.00 -0.64 1.04
CA ALA A 104 -22.30 -1.43 2.06
C ALA A 104 -22.67 -0.89 3.44
N THR A 105 -23.05 -1.78 4.35
CA THR A 105 -23.44 -1.44 5.72
C THR A 105 -22.36 -1.92 6.69
N PHE A 106 -21.86 -1.02 7.52
CA PHE A 106 -20.86 -1.29 8.56
C PHE A 106 -21.50 -1.15 9.94
N LYS A 107 -21.41 -2.20 10.75
CA LYS A 107 -21.84 -2.19 12.14
C LYS A 107 -20.66 -1.86 13.05
N LEU A 108 -20.73 -0.78 13.81
CA LEU A 108 -19.68 -0.35 14.72
C LEU A 108 -19.61 -1.22 15.98
N ARG A 109 -18.41 -1.38 16.53
CA ARG A 109 -18.23 -1.98 17.84
C ARG A 109 -18.81 -1.08 18.93
N SER A 110 -19.44 -1.70 19.91
CA SER A 110 -19.93 -0.98 21.08
C SER A 110 -18.80 -0.68 22.07
N GLY A 111 -18.88 0.50 22.73
CA GLY A 111 -17.96 0.85 23.82
C GLY A 111 -16.58 1.33 23.41
N ILE A 112 -16.32 1.56 22.12
CA ILE A 112 -15.06 2.16 21.67
C ILE A 112 -15.07 3.66 21.91
N THR A 113 -13.94 4.18 22.42
CA THR A 113 -13.74 5.60 22.65
C THR A 113 -12.54 6.12 21.90
N PHE A 114 -12.56 7.40 21.58
CA PHE A 114 -11.37 8.14 21.17
C PHE A 114 -10.42 8.36 22.36
N HIS A 115 -9.20 8.82 22.08
CA HIS A 115 -8.15 9.08 23.09
C HIS A 115 -8.54 10.13 24.14
N ASP A 116 -9.50 10.99 23.85
CA ASP A 116 -10.05 11.98 24.77
C ASP A 116 -11.19 11.46 25.65
N GLY A 117 -11.58 10.18 25.46
CA GLY A 117 -12.65 9.50 26.18
C GLY A 117 -14.04 9.68 25.55
N SER A 118 -14.19 10.48 24.50
CA SER A 118 -15.46 10.59 23.79
C SER A 118 -15.77 9.30 23.03
N PRO A 119 -17.05 8.88 22.92
CA PRO A 119 -17.41 7.66 22.22
C PRO A 119 -17.21 7.81 20.70
N VAL A 120 -16.79 6.74 20.03
CA VAL A 120 -16.82 6.64 18.57
C VAL A 120 -18.26 6.38 18.13
N THR A 121 -18.81 7.24 17.29
CA THR A 121 -20.21 7.18 16.86
C THR A 121 -20.36 7.07 15.35
N PRO A 122 -21.55 6.59 14.84
CA PRO A 122 -21.84 6.64 13.42
C PRO A 122 -21.74 8.05 12.82
N ALA A 123 -22.00 9.10 13.62
CA ALA A 123 -21.87 10.48 13.17
C ALA A 123 -20.40 10.88 12.91
N ASP A 124 -19.46 10.39 13.73
CA ASP A 124 -18.03 10.63 13.50
C ASP A 124 -17.55 9.92 12.23
N VAL A 125 -18.03 8.71 11.98
CA VAL A 125 -17.75 7.98 10.74
C VAL A 125 -18.27 8.77 9.54
N LYS A 126 -19.56 9.11 9.53
CA LYS A 126 -20.17 9.88 8.43
C LYS A 126 -19.39 11.16 8.17
N TRP A 127 -19.13 11.94 9.21
CA TRP A 127 -18.38 13.20 9.11
C TRP A 127 -16.98 12.97 8.52
N SER A 128 -16.25 11.96 9.03
CA SER A 128 -14.89 11.67 8.61
C SER A 128 -14.77 11.37 7.11
N TYR A 129 -15.75 10.62 6.58
CA TYR A 129 -15.75 10.27 5.15
C TYR A 129 -16.24 11.42 4.26
N GLU A 130 -17.24 12.18 4.69
CA GLU A 130 -17.77 13.32 3.94
C GLU A 130 -16.75 14.48 3.86
N HIS A 131 -15.93 14.64 4.88
CA HIS A 131 -14.93 15.72 4.98
C HIS A 131 -13.51 15.30 4.59
N TYR A 132 -13.32 14.03 4.23
CA TYR A 132 -12.01 13.51 3.86
C TYR A 132 -11.45 14.21 2.60
N ARG A 133 -10.17 14.65 2.67
CA ARG A 133 -9.49 15.41 1.59
C ARG A 133 -8.09 14.88 1.26
N GLY A 134 -7.71 13.77 1.86
CA GLY A 134 -6.42 13.13 1.63
C GLY A 134 -6.36 12.35 0.34
N ALA A 135 -5.31 11.58 0.18
CA ALA A 135 -5.15 10.66 -0.94
C ALA A 135 -6.37 9.73 -1.06
N TRP A 136 -6.77 9.43 -2.28
CA TRP A 136 -7.99 8.62 -2.59
C TRP A 136 -9.33 9.34 -2.31
N GLY A 137 -9.32 10.58 -1.82
CA GLY A 137 -10.53 11.35 -1.57
C GLY A 137 -11.38 11.52 -2.83
N ASP A 138 -10.74 11.80 -3.98
CA ASP A 138 -11.44 11.92 -5.26
C ASP A 138 -12.15 10.62 -5.65
N VAL A 139 -11.52 9.45 -5.42
CA VAL A 139 -12.11 8.14 -5.70
C VAL A 139 -13.28 7.87 -4.76
N LEU A 140 -13.11 8.17 -3.47
CA LEU A 140 -14.17 8.04 -2.46
C LEU A 140 -15.39 8.87 -2.84
N HIS A 141 -15.24 10.17 -3.06
CA HIS A 141 -16.35 11.08 -3.33
C HIS A 141 -16.98 10.89 -4.71
N LYS A 142 -16.19 10.50 -5.71
CA LYS A 142 -16.69 10.19 -7.05
C LYS A 142 -17.66 9.00 -7.00
N ASN A 143 -17.36 7.97 -6.22
CA ASN A 143 -18.13 6.72 -6.20
C ASN A 143 -19.21 6.69 -5.13
N THR A 144 -19.07 7.46 -4.04
CA THR A 144 -20.07 7.52 -2.97
C THR A 144 -21.17 8.54 -3.33
N ASP A 145 -22.43 8.12 -3.20
CA ASP A 145 -23.61 8.96 -3.43
C ASP A 145 -24.09 9.57 -2.10
N ALA A 146 -24.25 8.73 -1.07
CA ALA A 146 -24.69 9.16 0.26
C ALA A 146 -24.08 8.27 1.35
N ILE A 147 -24.03 8.82 2.57
CA ILE A 147 -23.67 8.08 3.78
C ILE A 147 -24.79 8.29 4.79
N GLU A 148 -25.41 7.20 5.22
CA GLU A 148 -26.56 7.23 6.12
C GLU A 148 -26.25 6.54 7.44
N ILE A 149 -26.82 7.05 8.53
CA ILE A 149 -26.79 6.41 9.83
C ILE A 149 -28.00 5.49 9.91
N VAL A 150 -27.77 4.20 10.16
CA VAL A 150 -28.80 3.18 10.22
C VAL A 150 -28.90 2.63 11.65
N GLY A 151 -30.02 2.89 12.28
CA GLY A 151 -30.19 2.55 13.70
C GLY A 151 -29.19 3.30 14.60
N ASP A 152 -28.85 2.71 15.73
CA ASP A 152 -28.02 3.37 16.74
C ASP A 152 -26.52 3.20 16.51
N ASN A 153 -26.09 2.21 15.73
CA ASN A 153 -24.69 1.79 15.69
C ASN A 153 -24.19 1.31 14.31
N SER A 154 -24.84 1.74 13.23
CA SER A 154 -24.43 1.35 11.88
C SER A 154 -24.38 2.54 10.94
N VAL A 155 -23.50 2.41 9.93
CA VAL A 155 -23.35 3.37 8.85
C VAL A 155 -23.50 2.63 7.53
N GLN A 156 -24.36 3.13 6.64
CA GLN A 156 -24.54 2.62 5.30
C GLN A 156 -23.97 3.60 4.26
N PHE A 157 -23.13 3.09 3.42
CA PHE A 157 -22.60 3.80 2.25
C PHE A 157 -23.42 3.42 1.03
N HIS A 158 -23.88 4.40 0.30
CA HIS A 158 -24.55 4.24 -0.99
C HIS A 158 -23.60 4.65 -2.10
N PHE A 159 -23.51 3.82 -3.14
CA PHE A 159 -22.60 4.04 -4.27
C PHE A 159 -23.40 4.33 -5.54
N LYS A 160 -22.85 5.20 -6.39
CA LYS A 160 -23.45 5.57 -7.68
C LYS A 160 -23.50 4.39 -8.64
N GLU A 161 -22.45 3.57 -8.60
CA GLU A 161 -22.31 2.32 -9.36
C GLU A 161 -21.82 1.21 -8.43
N PRO A 162 -21.88 -0.09 -8.82
CA PRO A 162 -21.32 -1.17 -8.02
C PRO A 162 -19.87 -0.89 -7.61
N PHE A 163 -19.55 -0.98 -6.31
CA PHE A 163 -18.23 -0.63 -5.81
C PHE A 163 -17.65 -1.70 -4.87
N PHE A 164 -17.34 -2.85 -5.41
CA PHE A 164 -16.75 -3.98 -4.67
C PHE A 164 -15.40 -3.67 -4.04
N ASP A 165 -14.62 -2.77 -4.66
CA ASP A 165 -13.29 -2.40 -4.18
C ASP A 165 -13.34 -1.38 -3.02
N PHE A 166 -14.54 -1.00 -2.54
CA PHE A 166 -14.69 -0.06 -1.44
C PHE A 166 -13.94 -0.46 -0.15
N PRO A 167 -13.97 -1.71 0.34
CA PRO A 167 -13.21 -2.10 1.52
C PRO A 167 -11.69 -1.90 1.35
N ILE A 168 -11.20 -2.01 0.14
CA ILE A 168 -9.77 -1.84 -0.17
C ILE A 168 -9.35 -0.37 -0.10
N LEU A 169 -10.28 0.55 -0.38
CA LEU A 169 -10.06 1.99 -0.24
C LEU A 169 -9.94 2.41 1.23
N LEU A 170 -10.50 1.61 2.15
CA LEU A 170 -10.54 1.92 3.56
C LEU A 170 -9.23 1.56 4.26
N GLY A 171 -8.70 2.49 4.96
CA GLY A 171 -7.73 2.43 6.06
C GLY A 171 -6.45 1.63 5.93
N THR A 172 -6.30 0.72 4.96
CA THR A 172 -5.24 -0.27 5.17
C THR A 172 -4.67 -0.96 3.94
N SER A 173 -5.45 -1.07 2.90
CA SER A 173 -5.03 -1.83 1.73
C SER A 173 -4.28 -0.98 0.73
N ASN A 174 -4.57 0.29 0.71
CA ASN A 174 -3.77 1.31 0.04
C ASN A 174 -2.85 1.99 1.04
N VAL A 175 -1.76 2.52 0.55
CA VAL A 175 -0.89 3.34 1.38
C VAL A 175 -1.72 4.46 2.01
N CYS A 176 -1.91 4.41 3.31
CA CYS A 176 -2.74 5.33 4.08
C CYS A 176 -4.19 5.45 3.61
N GLY A 177 -4.91 4.39 3.29
CA GLY A 177 -6.30 4.45 2.82
C GLY A 177 -7.19 5.58 3.33
N ALA A 178 -8.39 5.71 2.77
CA ALA A 178 -9.28 6.85 3.04
C ALA A 178 -10.21 6.66 4.25
N GLY A 179 -10.04 5.62 5.02
CA GLY A 179 -11.07 5.16 5.96
C GLY A 179 -10.88 5.49 7.43
N TRP A 180 -9.98 6.38 7.77
CA TRP A 180 -9.66 6.72 9.15
C TRP A 180 -10.71 7.62 9.80
N VAL A 181 -11.12 7.25 11.02
CA VAL A 181 -12.18 7.95 11.74
C VAL A 181 -11.58 8.89 12.78
N VAL A 182 -12.07 10.13 12.81
CA VAL A 182 -11.67 11.16 13.76
C VAL A 182 -12.89 11.68 14.53
N PRO A 183 -12.71 12.22 15.77
CA PRO A 183 -13.81 12.83 16.51
C PRO A 183 -14.24 14.15 15.85
N ALA A 184 -15.38 14.13 15.17
CA ALA A 184 -15.87 15.23 14.34
C ALA A 184 -15.92 16.57 15.09
N LYS A 185 -16.56 16.60 16.27
CA LYS A 185 -16.69 17.82 17.09
C LYS A 185 -15.35 18.42 17.50
N TYR A 186 -14.39 17.56 17.87
CA TYR A 186 -13.06 18.01 18.23
C TYR A 186 -12.31 18.58 17.02
N TYR A 187 -12.39 17.86 15.87
CA TYR A 187 -11.73 18.31 14.63
C TYR A 187 -12.28 19.67 14.17
N GLU A 188 -13.61 19.85 14.21
CA GLU A 188 -14.26 21.13 13.89
C GLU A 188 -13.82 22.25 14.84
N GLN A 189 -13.70 21.95 16.13
CA GLN A 189 -13.30 22.94 17.15
C GLN A 189 -11.87 23.42 16.98
N VAL A 190 -10.91 22.51 16.71
CA VAL A 190 -9.48 22.86 16.68
C VAL A 190 -8.96 23.13 15.27
N GLY A 191 -9.70 22.72 14.25
CA GLY A 191 -9.27 22.76 12.86
C GLY A 191 -8.05 21.89 12.56
N GLN A 192 -7.64 21.85 11.31
CA GLN A 192 -6.50 21.04 10.85
C GLN A 192 -5.21 21.31 11.64
N SER A 193 -4.85 22.58 11.81
CA SER A 193 -3.61 22.97 12.49
C SER A 193 -3.60 22.55 13.95
N GLY A 194 -4.72 22.70 14.65
CA GLY A 194 -4.86 22.25 16.05
C GLY A 194 -4.83 20.73 16.15
N PHE A 195 -5.47 20.03 15.19
CA PHE A 195 -5.47 18.58 15.16
C PHE A 195 -4.06 18.00 14.95
N MET A 196 -3.26 18.55 14.02
CA MET A 196 -1.86 18.15 13.83
C MET A 196 -0.97 18.38 15.05
N GLN A 197 -1.29 19.40 15.88
CA GLN A 197 -0.56 19.64 17.13
C GLN A 197 -0.97 18.67 18.24
N LYS A 198 -2.25 18.32 18.31
CA LYS A 198 -2.80 17.41 19.31
C LYS A 198 -3.80 16.47 18.66
N PRO A 199 -3.31 15.44 17.93
CA PRO A 199 -4.19 14.48 17.30
C PRO A 199 -4.95 13.64 18.32
N VAL A 200 -6.23 13.42 18.04
CA VAL A 200 -7.11 12.54 18.82
C VAL A 200 -7.62 11.46 17.88
N GLY A 201 -7.28 10.22 18.15
CA GLY A 201 -7.67 9.06 17.35
C GLY A 201 -8.33 8.00 18.22
N ALA A 202 -8.61 6.84 17.61
CA ALA A 202 -9.13 5.65 18.28
C ALA A 202 -8.15 4.45 18.20
N GLY A 203 -6.90 4.70 17.82
CA GLY A 203 -5.86 3.69 17.66
C GLY A 203 -5.27 3.18 18.98
N PRO A 204 -4.34 2.22 18.91
CA PRO A 204 -3.78 1.55 20.08
C PRO A 204 -2.91 2.45 20.98
N TYR A 205 -2.41 3.56 20.44
CA TYR A 205 -1.58 4.51 21.17
C TYR A 205 -2.07 5.93 20.97
N ARG A 206 -1.96 6.76 22.01
CA ARG A 206 -2.16 8.21 21.95
C ARG A 206 -0.82 8.95 21.88
N LEU A 207 -0.80 10.12 21.28
CA LEU A 207 0.35 11.00 21.29
C LEU A 207 0.51 11.60 22.70
N ALA A 208 1.63 11.32 23.37
CA ALA A 208 1.98 11.90 24.67
C ALA A 208 2.75 13.21 24.52
N SER A 209 3.70 13.27 23.59
CA SER A 209 4.46 14.49 23.27
C SER A 209 4.99 14.45 21.83
N GLN A 210 5.29 15.64 21.28
CA GLN A 210 5.99 15.76 20.01
C GLN A 210 7.04 16.86 20.03
N GLN A 211 8.16 16.58 19.38
CA GLN A 211 9.17 17.56 18.97
C GLN A 211 9.23 17.51 17.43
N PRO A 212 8.64 18.49 16.72
CA PRO A 212 8.55 18.47 15.28
C PRO A 212 9.89 18.24 14.60
N GLY A 213 9.93 17.30 13.64
CA GLY A 213 11.16 16.93 12.93
C GLY A 213 12.10 15.99 13.70
N VAL A 214 11.91 15.81 15.00
CA VAL A 214 12.87 15.12 15.88
C VAL A 214 12.29 13.86 16.50
N GLN A 215 11.17 13.96 17.22
CA GLN A 215 10.68 12.86 18.05
C GLN A 215 9.17 12.91 18.26
N LEU A 216 8.57 11.74 18.36
CA LEU A 216 7.20 11.52 18.83
C LEU A 216 7.21 10.49 19.95
N ASP A 217 6.52 10.79 21.04
CA ASP A 217 6.31 9.88 22.16
C ASP A 217 4.84 9.45 22.20
N PHE A 218 4.62 8.17 22.33
CA PHE A 218 3.29 7.55 22.38
C PHE A 218 3.09 6.79 23.68
N GLU A 219 1.83 6.71 24.12
CA GLU A 219 1.42 5.96 25.29
C GLU A 219 0.25 5.03 24.93
N ALA A 220 0.32 3.79 25.40
CA ALA A 220 -0.68 2.76 25.13
C ALA A 220 -2.06 3.12 25.69
N ILE A 221 -3.11 2.74 24.97
CA ILE A 221 -4.50 2.82 25.44
C ILE A 221 -4.87 1.50 26.12
N GLU A 222 -5.17 1.56 27.41
CA GLU A 222 -5.46 0.36 28.23
C GLU A 222 -6.75 -0.37 27.78
N ASN A 223 -7.75 0.39 27.32
CA ASN A 223 -9.06 -0.16 26.91
C ASN A 223 -9.19 -0.30 25.39
N TYR A 224 -8.09 -0.46 24.67
CA TYR A 224 -8.15 -0.76 23.25
C TYR A 224 -8.77 -2.15 23.03
N TYR A 225 -9.54 -2.33 21.97
CA TYR A 225 -10.27 -3.60 21.72
C TYR A 225 -9.36 -4.80 21.37
N ARG A 226 -8.06 -4.57 21.22
CA ARG A 226 -7.01 -5.59 21.12
C ARG A 226 -6.00 -5.43 22.26
N PRO A 227 -5.27 -6.48 22.66
CA PRO A 227 -4.20 -6.33 23.64
C PRO A 227 -3.12 -5.39 23.13
N VAL A 228 -2.63 -4.49 23.98
CA VAL A 228 -1.45 -3.66 23.72
C VAL A 228 -0.37 -4.05 24.72
N HIS A 229 0.80 -4.43 24.23
CA HIS A 229 1.84 -5.01 25.09
C HIS A 229 2.84 -3.98 25.63
N ILE A 230 3.22 -2.98 24.82
CA ILE A 230 4.24 -1.99 25.17
C ILE A 230 3.57 -0.72 25.69
N LYS A 231 3.95 -0.26 26.91
CA LYS A 231 3.34 0.91 27.55
C LYS A 231 3.73 2.22 26.89
N GLN A 232 5.00 2.37 26.55
CA GLN A 232 5.54 3.58 25.95
C GLN A 232 6.27 3.25 24.66
N PHE A 233 6.08 4.09 23.66
CA PHE A 233 6.70 3.95 22.37
C PHE A 233 7.23 5.29 21.90
N THR A 234 8.50 5.35 21.51
CA THR A 234 9.15 6.56 21.00
C THR A 234 9.63 6.32 19.57
N MET A 235 9.26 7.22 18.65
CA MET A 235 9.87 7.30 17.32
C MET A 235 10.82 8.49 17.28
N ILE A 236 12.07 8.25 16.93
CA ILE A 236 13.09 9.30 16.77
C ILE A 236 13.53 9.42 15.32
N SER A 237 13.68 10.64 14.84
CA SER A 237 14.20 10.93 13.51
C SER A 237 15.71 10.81 13.48
N VAL A 238 16.25 9.87 12.72
CA VAL A 238 17.70 9.68 12.53
C VAL A 238 17.97 9.46 11.04
N PRO A 239 18.07 10.51 10.22
CA PRO A 239 18.20 10.37 8.77
C PRO A 239 19.47 9.65 8.32
N GLU A 240 20.56 9.77 9.06
CA GLU A 240 21.85 9.17 8.72
C GLU A 240 21.86 7.67 9.08
N ALA A 241 22.08 6.79 8.08
CA ALA A 241 21.93 5.35 8.21
C ALA A 241 22.97 4.68 9.11
N ALA A 242 24.24 5.09 9.02
CA ALA A 242 25.30 4.51 9.85
C ALA A 242 25.10 4.84 11.33
N THR A 243 24.54 6.02 11.64
CA THR A 243 24.14 6.40 13.00
C THR A 243 23.00 5.49 13.51
N ARG A 244 21.97 5.21 12.69
CA ARG A 244 20.91 4.28 13.07
C ARG A 244 21.43 2.90 13.40
N VAL A 245 22.33 2.36 12.56
CA VAL A 245 22.95 1.04 12.81
C VAL A 245 23.74 1.07 14.12
N ALA A 246 24.55 2.10 14.35
CA ALA A 246 25.32 2.21 15.59
C ALA A 246 24.44 2.30 16.84
N MET A 247 23.31 3.02 16.78
CA MET A 247 22.34 3.10 17.87
C MET A 247 21.68 1.73 18.14
N LEU A 248 21.34 0.97 17.09
CA LEU A 248 20.79 -0.37 17.23
C LEU A 248 21.81 -1.34 17.85
N GLU A 249 23.07 -1.29 17.43
CA GLU A 249 24.17 -2.09 17.99
C GLU A 249 24.38 -1.83 19.48
N ARG A 250 24.23 -0.58 19.92
CA ARG A 250 24.36 -0.19 21.34
C ARG A 250 23.09 -0.41 22.14
N GLY A 251 21.98 -0.80 21.49
CA GLY A 251 20.68 -0.99 22.15
C GLY A 251 19.98 0.32 22.56
N GLU A 252 20.35 1.44 21.95
CA GLU A 252 19.69 2.74 22.14
C GLU A 252 18.35 2.80 21.42
N VAL A 253 18.19 2.01 20.36
CA VAL A 253 16.94 1.78 19.64
C VAL A 253 16.67 0.29 19.51
N ASP A 254 15.41 -0.08 19.41
CA ASP A 254 14.94 -1.48 19.32
C ASP A 254 14.63 -1.91 17.88
N ILE A 255 14.22 -0.96 17.06
CA ILE A 255 13.94 -1.17 15.65
C ILE A 255 14.55 -0.01 14.86
N MET A 256 15.20 -0.30 13.75
CA MET A 256 15.59 0.71 12.79
C MET A 256 14.95 0.43 11.42
N TYR A 257 14.49 1.48 10.78
CA TYR A 257 14.00 1.42 9.42
C TYR A 257 15.08 1.75 8.41
N PHE A 258 15.01 1.05 7.29
CA PHE A 258 15.83 1.22 6.12
C PHE A 258 17.33 1.06 6.39
N VAL A 259 17.78 -0.18 6.27
CA VAL A 259 19.20 -0.55 6.17
C VAL A 259 19.57 -0.49 4.68
N PRO A 260 20.36 0.48 4.24
CA PRO A 260 20.79 0.52 2.84
C PRO A 260 21.77 -0.62 2.54
N GLY A 261 21.88 -0.99 1.24
CA GLY A 261 22.62 -2.16 0.78
C GLY A 261 24.05 -2.26 1.35
N GLU A 262 24.76 -1.15 1.39
CA GLU A 262 26.15 -1.06 1.89
C GLU A 262 26.30 -1.32 3.41
N LEU A 263 25.21 -1.29 4.18
CA LEU A 263 25.22 -1.56 5.63
C LEU A 263 24.61 -2.91 6.00
N ILE A 264 24.07 -3.66 5.05
CA ILE A 264 23.42 -4.96 5.29
C ILE A 264 24.40 -5.95 5.94
N ASP A 265 25.59 -6.08 5.39
CA ASP A 265 26.61 -7.01 5.91
C ASP A 265 27.04 -6.68 7.34
N ARG A 266 27.09 -5.39 7.69
CA ARG A 266 27.39 -4.96 9.06
C ARG A 266 26.31 -5.42 10.04
N VAL A 267 25.05 -5.27 9.70
CA VAL A 267 23.93 -5.74 10.55
C VAL A 267 23.91 -7.27 10.58
N LYS A 268 24.08 -7.94 9.45
CA LYS A 268 24.04 -9.40 9.29
C LYS A 268 25.16 -10.11 10.09
N SER A 269 26.32 -9.48 10.20
CA SER A 269 27.45 -10.03 10.97
C SER A 269 27.27 -9.95 12.48
N ASN A 270 26.31 -9.18 12.99
CA ASN A 270 26.04 -9.07 14.42
C ASN A 270 24.95 -10.08 14.84
N PRO A 271 25.31 -11.16 15.58
CA PRO A 271 24.35 -12.22 15.94
C PRO A 271 23.25 -11.78 16.90
N LYS A 272 23.33 -10.57 17.45
CA LYS A 272 22.29 -10.00 18.31
C LYS A 272 21.21 -9.26 17.54
N LEU A 273 21.45 -8.98 16.26
CA LEU A 273 20.52 -8.23 15.40
C LEU A 273 19.84 -9.18 14.40
N MET A 274 18.66 -8.79 13.95
CA MET A 274 17.90 -9.53 12.96
C MET A 274 17.52 -8.59 11.81
N LEU A 275 17.86 -8.97 10.57
CA LEU A 275 17.35 -8.28 9.39
C LEU A 275 15.88 -8.62 9.14
N ALA A 276 15.11 -7.63 8.70
CA ALA A 276 13.71 -7.77 8.35
C ALA A 276 13.47 -7.23 6.91
N PRO A 277 13.67 -8.07 5.88
CA PRO A 277 13.49 -7.69 4.48
C PRO A 277 12.02 -7.77 4.09
N VAL A 278 11.29 -6.68 4.22
CA VAL A 278 9.87 -6.61 3.82
C VAL A 278 9.78 -6.25 2.34
N VAL A 279 9.38 -7.19 1.50
CA VAL A 279 9.17 -6.93 0.07
C VAL A 279 7.91 -6.07 -0.08
N SER A 280 8.06 -4.82 -0.51
CA SER A 280 6.95 -3.85 -0.48
C SER A 280 6.92 -2.83 -1.61
N GLY A 281 7.96 -2.70 -2.39
CA GLY A 281 8.06 -1.69 -3.44
C GLY A 281 8.19 -2.30 -4.82
N ASN A 282 7.21 -2.11 -5.69
CA ASN A 282 7.29 -2.53 -7.08
C ASN A 282 7.91 -1.42 -7.91
N TRP A 283 8.97 -1.72 -8.62
CA TRP A 283 9.69 -0.79 -9.49
C TRP A 283 9.48 -1.13 -10.94
N TRP A 284 9.21 -0.12 -11.76
CA TRP A 284 9.00 -0.27 -13.19
C TRP A 284 9.52 0.94 -13.96
N LEU A 285 9.65 0.76 -15.27
CA LEU A 285 9.93 1.85 -16.21
C LEU A 285 8.64 2.23 -16.94
N GLU A 286 8.44 3.53 -17.12
CA GLU A 286 7.40 4.14 -17.94
C GLU A 286 8.03 4.87 -19.13
N PHE A 287 7.28 4.93 -20.20
CA PHE A 287 7.67 5.57 -21.48
C PHE A 287 6.68 6.66 -21.85
N PRO A 288 6.74 7.85 -21.23
CA PRO A 288 5.80 8.92 -21.51
C PRO A 288 5.64 9.19 -23.01
N GLY A 289 4.40 9.22 -23.50
CA GLY A 289 4.10 9.50 -24.90
C GLY A 289 4.45 8.36 -25.85
N PHE A 290 4.50 7.11 -25.41
CA PHE A 290 4.74 5.96 -26.30
C PHE A 290 3.66 5.79 -27.39
N GLN A 291 2.50 6.45 -27.24
CA GLN A 291 1.45 6.46 -28.23
C GLN A 291 1.78 7.33 -29.46
N ASP A 292 2.71 8.31 -29.32
CA ASP A 292 3.14 9.15 -30.44
C ASP A 292 3.99 8.34 -31.42
N PRO A 293 3.60 8.22 -32.71
CA PRO A 293 4.40 7.53 -33.73
C PRO A 293 5.82 8.07 -33.93
N LYS A 294 6.09 9.30 -33.49
CA LYS A 294 7.44 9.90 -33.52
C LYS A 294 8.32 9.46 -32.36
N SER A 295 7.75 8.92 -31.31
CA SER A 295 8.51 8.42 -30.17
C SER A 295 9.22 7.11 -30.51
N PRO A 296 10.50 6.93 -30.16
CA PRO A 296 11.17 5.64 -30.33
C PRO A 296 10.48 4.54 -29.50
N PHE A 297 9.75 4.92 -28.46
CA PHE A 297 8.98 3.98 -27.63
C PHE A 297 7.64 3.59 -28.24
N HIS A 298 7.21 4.16 -29.37
CA HIS A 298 6.01 3.71 -30.07
C HIS A 298 6.17 2.27 -30.55
N ASP A 299 7.34 1.90 -31.03
CA ASP A 299 7.64 0.54 -31.43
C ASP A 299 7.82 -0.36 -30.19
N LYS A 300 6.97 -1.37 -30.07
CA LYS A 300 7.04 -2.38 -29.00
C LYS A 300 8.42 -3.03 -28.88
N ARG A 301 9.12 -3.25 -30.02
CA ARG A 301 10.45 -3.89 -30.04
C ARG A 301 11.48 -3.10 -29.25
N VAL A 302 11.38 -1.77 -29.25
CA VAL A 302 12.27 -0.90 -28.44
C VAL A 302 12.00 -1.11 -26.95
N ARG A 303 10.75 -1.18 -26.51
CA ARG A 303 10.38 -1.41 -25.10
C ARG A 303 10.79 -2.82 -24.65
N GLU A 304 10.58 -3.84 -25.51
CA GLU A 304 11.07 -5.20 -25.29
C GLU A 304 12.59 -5.27 -25.16
N ALA A 305 13.32 -4.59 -26.05
CA ALA A 305 14.77 -4.53 -26.02
C ALA A 305 15.30 -3.93 -24.69
N ILE A 306 14.66 -2.84 -24.22
CA ILE A 306 14.98 -2.24 -22.92
C ILE A 306 14.77 -3.27 -21.79
N SER A 307 13.64 -3.98 -21.79
CA SER A 307 13.37 -5.02 -20.79
C SER A 307 14.42 -6.14 -20.79
N LEU A 308 14.83 -6.61 -21.97
CA LEU A 308 15.81 -7.67 -22.14
C LEU A 308 17.26 -7.25 -21.82
N ALA A 309 17.55 -5.96 -21.78
CA ALA A 309 18.88 -5.46 -21.42
C ALA A 309 19.10 -5.40 -19.90
N ILE A 310 18.03 -5.35 -19.10
CA ILE A 310 18.10 -5.17 -17.65
C ILE A 310 18.50 -6.47 -16.95
N ASP A 311 19.58 -6.42 -16.17
CA ASP A 311 20.00 -7.47 -15.25
C ASP A 311 19.37 -7.24 -13.89
N ARG A 312 18.19 -7.81 -13.70
CA ARG A 312 17.35 -7.62 -12.51
C ARG A 312 17.97 -8.25 -11.26
N ASP A 313 18.59 -9.42 -11.40
CA ASP A 313 19.24 -10.10 -10.28
C ASP A 313 20.44 -9.30 -9.76
N ALA A 314 21.24 -8.74 -10.67
CA ALA A 314 22.36 -7.87 -10.28
C ALA A 314 21.88 -6.59 -9.57
N ILE A 315 20.70 -6.06 -9.94
CA ILE A 315 20.10 -4.91 -9.25
C ILE A 315 19.66 -5.32 -7.86
N ASP A 316 18.91 -6.42 -7.73
CA ASP A 316 18.42 -6.91 -6.44
C ASP A 316 19.58 -7.26 -5.50
N GLN A 317 20.60 -7.95 -6.00
CA GLN A 317 21.80 -8.26 -5.22
C GLN A 317 22.49 -7.00 -4.68
N ALA A 318 22.60 -5.96 -5.49
CA ALA A 318 23.29 -4.74 -5.11
C ALA A 318 22.46 -3.80 -4.20
N GLU A 319 21.14 -3.82 -4.33
CA GLU A 319 20.24 -2.91 -3.60
C GLU A 319 19.71 -3.50 -2.29
N CYS A 320 19.52 -4.80 -2.22
CA CYS A 320 18.96 -5.48 -1.04
C CYS A 320 19.58 -6.87 -0.76
N ASP A 321 20.81 -7.12 -1.19
CA ASP A 321 21.55 -8.38 -0.94
C ASP A 321 20.76 -9.63 -1.38
N GLY A 322 20.04 -9.54 -2.50
CA GLY A 322 19.23 -10.63 -3.03
C GLY A 322 17.94 -10.92 -2.22
N MET A 323 17.59 -10.04 -1.30
CA MET A 323 16.38 -10.20 -0.46
C MET A 323 15.12 -9.61 -1.09
N GLY A 324 15.21 -8.96 -2.24
CA GLY A 324 14.07 -8.53 -3.03
C GLY A 324 13.43 -9.68 -3.78
N GLN A 325 12.55 -9.36 -4.71
CA GLN A 325 11.85 -10.35 -5.52
C GLN A 325 11.89 -9.93 -6.99
N VAL A 326 12.48 -10.78 -7.81
CA VAL A 326 12.59 -10.55 -9.26
C VAL A 326 11.52 -11.37 -9.96
N ASP A 327 10.36 -10.76 -10.15
CA ASP A 327 9.21 -11.37 -10.84
C ASP A 327 9.03 -10.81 -12.24
N GLY A 328 8.12 -11.41 -12.97
CA GLY A 328 7.70 -10.92 -14.29
C GLY A 328 6.63 -9.84 -14.24
N ASN A 329 5.90 -9.70 -13.14
CA ASN A 329 4.82 -8.74 -12.99
C ASN A 329 5.16 -7.67 -11.94
N TRP A 330 4.61 -6.47 -12.12
CA TRP A 330 4.66 -5.40 -11.11
C TRP A 330 3.49 -5.50 -10.10
N ILE A 331 2.44 -6.27 -10.41
CA ILE A 331 1.34 -6.62 -9.51
C ILE A 331 1.72 -7.93 -8.82
N ASN A 332 1.61 -7.96 -7.50
CA ASN A 332 1.89 -9.17 -6.74
C ASN A 332 0.83 -10.24 -7.05
N ASP A 333 1.24 -11.48 -7.15
CA ASP A 333 0.37 -12.64 -7.34
C ASP A 333 -0.49 -12.98 -6.09
N ASP A 334 -0.12 -12.44 -4.93
CA ASP A 334 -0.88 -12.50 -3.68
C ASP A 334 -1.97 -11.40 -3.54
N VAL A 335 -1.99 -10.44 -4.46
CA VAL A 335 -3.06 -9.44 -4.56
C VAL A 335 -4.25 -10.03 -5.31
N GLU A 336 -5.49 -9.67 -4.92
CA GLU A 336 -6.69 -10.15 -5.61
C GLU A 336 -6.60 -9.89 -7.13
N TYR A 337 -6.75 -10.96 -7.91
CA TYR A 337 -6.58 -10.99 -9.38
C TYR A 337 -5.18 -10.60 -9.87
N GLY A 338 -4.15 -10.66 -9.02
CA GLY A 338 -2.77 -10.54 -9.47
C GLY A 338 -2.41 -11.70 -10.42
N LEU A 339 -1.80 -11.37 -11.56
CA LEU A 339 -1.46 -12.34 -12.58
C LEU A 339 -0.03 -12.85 -12.39
N PRO A 340 0.20 -14.13 -12.11
CA PRO A 340 1.54 -14.71 -12.15
C PRO A 340 2.16 -14.53 -13.53
N TRP A 341 3.40 -14.06 -13.59
CA TRP A 341 4.12 -13.89 -14.84
C TRP A 341 5.56 -14.41 -14.72
N PRO A 342 6.07 -15.09 -15.75
CA PRO A 342 7.43 -15.59 -15.74
C PRO A 342 8.46 -14.47 -15.57
N LYS A 343 9.53 -14.75 -14.85
CA LYS A 343 10.66 -13.86 -14.73
C LYS A 343 11.21 -13.46 -16.10
N TRP A 344 11.54 -12.18 -16.27
CA TRP A 344 12.14 -11.65 -17.49
C TRP A 344 13.62 -12.02 -17.57
N GLU A 345 13.97 -12.84 -18.53
CA GLU A 345 15.36 -13.22 -18.75
C GLU A 345 16.14 -12.10 -19.45
N ARG A 346 17.35 -11.84 -18.98
CA ARG A 346 18.26 -10.93 -19.68
C ARG A 346 18.77 -11.55 -20.96
N ASN A 347 18.63 -10.84 -22.08
CA ASN A 347 19.12 -11.29 -23.40
C ASN A 347 19.56 -10.10 -24.25
N VAL A 348 20.82 -9.69 -24.07
CA VAL A 348 21.42 -8.53 -24.77
C VAL A 348 21.51 -8.77 -26.27
N VAL A 349 21.71 -10.01 -26.72
CA VAL A 349 21.82 -10.32 -28.16
C VAL A 349 20.48 -10.05 -28.85
N LYS A 350 19.41 -10.63 -28.30
CA LYS A 350 18.03 -10.39 -28.82
C LYS A 350 17.68 -8.91 -28.69
N ALA A 351 18.04 -8.25 -27.60
CA ALA A 351 17.77 -6.83 -27.39
C ALA A 351 18.40 -5.95 -28.49
N LYS A 352 19.66 -6.17 -28.85
CA LYS A 352 20.34 -5.47 -29.95
C LYS A 352 19.70 -5.74 -31.30
N GLN A 353 19.28 -6.96 -31.55
CA GLN A 353 18.57 -7.32 -32.76
C GLN A 353 17.25 -6.54 -32.89
N LEU A 354 16.44 -6.52 -31.84
CA LEU A 354 15.18 -5.79 -31.80
C LEU A 354 15.37 -4.27 -32.00
N MET A 355 16.42 -3.70 -31.41
CA MET A 355 16.78 -2.28 -31.65
C MET A 355 17.09 -2.02 -33.11
N ALA A 356 17.87 -2.90 -33.75
CA ALA A 356 18.21 -2.76 -35.17
C ALA A 356 16.98 -2.89 -36.08
N GLU A 357 16.12 -3.87 -35.81
CA GLU A 357 14.86 -4.10 -36.53
C GLU A 357 13.87 -2.94 -36.37
N ALA A 358 13.90 -2.25 -35.22
CA ALA A 358 13.10 -1.06 -34.97
C ALA A 358 13.70 0.22 -35.56
N GLY A 359 14.88 0.14 -36.24
CA GLY A 359 15.53 1.29 -36.87
C GLY A 359 16.48 2.08 -35.95
N PHE A 360 16.82 1.54 -34.78
CA PHE A 360 17.70 2.18 -33.78
C PHE A 360 18.95 1.36 -33.49
N PRO A 361 19.75 0.92 -34.49
CA PRO A 361 20.92 0.04 -34.25
C PRO A 361 22.01 0.69 -33.39
N ASN A 362 22.06 2.04 -33.36
CA ASN A 362 23.00 2.83 -32.56
C ASN A 362 22.35 3.48 -31.33
N GLY A 363 21.14 3.08 -31.00
CA GLY A 363 20.35 3.67 -29.91
C GLY A 363 19.95 5.13 -30.15
N PHE A 364 19.62 5.82 -29.07
CA PHE A 364 19.19 7.22 -29.08
C PHE A 364 19.48 7.91 -27.75
N ASN A 365 19.27 9.22 -27.69
CA ASN A 365 19.38 10.00 -26.46
C ASN A 365 18.03 10.00 -25.74
N VAL A 366 18.06 9.92 -24.41
CA VAL A 366 16.86 9.91 -23.56
C VAL A 366 17.13 10.68 -22.27
N ASP A 367 16.12 11.39 -21.79
CA ASP A 367 16.12 11.91 -20.43
C ASP A 367 15.61 10.83 -19.48
N TRP A 368 16.40 10.51 -18.46
CA TRP A 368 16.07 9.53 -17.43
C TRP A 368 15.66 10.22 -16.13
N VAL A 369 14.47 9.94 -15.64
CA VAL A 369 13.96 10.55 -14.42
C VAL A 369 13.84 9.53 -13.29
N THR A 370 14.49 9.83 -12.18
CA THR A 370 14.44 9.05 -10.92
C THR A 370 14.03 9.97 -9.77
N PRO A 371 12.96 9.65 -9.02
CA PRO A 371 12.30 10.61 -8.12
C PRO A 371 13.03 10.76 -6.85
N VAL A 372 13.98 10.60 -6.30
CA VAL A 372 14.58 10.92 -5.00
C VAL A 372 16.01 10.38 -4.83
N PRO A 373 16.84 11.04 -4.03
CA PRO A 373 18.26 10.66 -3.86
C PRO A 373 18.48 9.19 -3.49
N ASN A 374 17.67 8.63 -2.59
CA ASN A 374 17.80 7.23 -2.13
C ASN A 374 17.54 6.18 -3.23
N TYR A 375 17.08 6.60 -4.40
CA TYR A 375 16.78 5.71 -5.53
C TYR A 375 17.71 5.92 -6.72
N TYR A 376 18.65 6.88 -6.63
CA TYR A 376 19.54 7.20 -7.73
C TYR A 376 20.45 6.03 -8.09
N SER A 377 20.94 5.28 -7.12
CA SER A 377 21.79 4.10 -7.35
C SER A 377 21.15 3.09 -8.31
N ARG A 378 19.87 2.83 -8.15
CA ARG A 378 19.10 1.93 -9.04
C ARG A 378 18.98 2.50 -10.45
N GLY A 379 18.64 3.79 -10.55
CA GLY A 379 18.58 4.48 -11.83
C GLY A 379 19.92 4.46 -12.56
N GLU A 380 21.01 4.74 -11.87
CA GLU A 380 22.37 4.70 -12.42
C GLU A 380 22.73 3.31 -12.93
N ARG A 381 22.40 2.24 -12.20
CA ARG A 381 22.62 0.86 -12.61
C ARG A 381 21.88 0.53 -13.90
N ILE A 382 20.58 0.89 -13.98
CA ILE A 382 19.80 0.62 -15.19
C ILE A 382 20.31 1.46 -16.36
N VAL A 383 20.59 2.73 -16.16
CA VAL A 383 21.16 3.62 -17.19
C VAL A 383 22.47 3.03 -17.73
N SER A 384 23.36 2.54 -16.87
CA SER A 384 24.59 1.86 -17.28
C SER A 384 24.32 0.60 -18.10
N GLN A 385 23.34 -0.20 -17.72
CA GLN A 385 22.97 -1.42 -18.46
C GLN A 385 22.38 -1.11 -19.85
N LEU A 386 21.62 -0.01 -20.00
CA LEU A 386 21.03 0.38 -21.28
C LEU A 386 22.06 0.91 -22.31
N GLN A 387 23.27 1.25 -21.87
CA GLN A 387 24.35 1.66 -22.79
C GLN A 387 24.73 0.56 -23.80
N VAL A 388 24.51 -0.71 -23.46
CA VAL A 388 24.75 -1.83 -24.40
C VAL A 388 23.87 -1.79 -25.64
N LEU A 389 22.73 -1.07 -25.57
CA LEU A 389 21.82 -0.81 -26.68
C LEU A 389 22.11 0.51 -27.40
N GLY A 390 23.15 1.25 -27.02
CA GLY A 390 23.43 2.59 -27.51
C GLY A 390 22.45 3.67 -26.96
N ILE A 391 21.64 3.33 -25.96
CA ILE A 391 20.76 4.31 -25.32
C ILE A 391 21.60 5.17 -24.37
N ARG A 392 21.65 6.46 -24.64
CA ARG A 392 22.43 7.46 -23.89
C ARG A 392 21.48 8.27 -23.00
N ALA A 393 21.35 7.82 -21.75
CA ALA A 393 20.46 8.43 -20.80
C ALA A 393 21.15 9.59 -20.04
N LYS A 394 20.49 10.76 -20.04
CA LYS A 394 20.85 11.89 -19.18
C LYS A 394 19.98 11.83 -17.93
N MET A 395 20.59 11.55 -16.79
CA MET A 395 19.86 11.45 -15.54
C MET A 395 19.38 12.83 -15.06
N GLN A 396 18.10 12.93 -14.78
CA GLN A 396 17.48 14.10 -14.18
C GLN A 396 17.07 13.74 -12.75
N THR A 397 17.62 14.47 -11.80
CA THR A 397 17.27 14.35 -10.38
C THR A 397 16.30 15.46 -10.01
N MET A 398 15.32 15.17 -9.17
CA MET A 398 14.39 16.18 -8.70
C MET A 398 13.88 15.85 -7.30
N GLU A 399 13.45 16.88 -6.59
CA GLU A 399 12.83 16.71 -5.28
C GLU A 399 11.49 15.95 -5.44
N ARG A 400 11.15 15.15 -4.43
CA ARG A 400 10.00 14.25 -4.49
C ARG A 400 8.66 14.94 -4.72
N GLY A 401 8.42 16.09 -4.06
CA GLY A 401 7.18 16.83 -4.23
C GLY A 401 7.04 17.39 -5.64
N VAL A 402 8.15 17.86 -6.23
CA VAL A 402 8.23 18.30 -7.63
C VAL A 402 7.94 17.14 -8.58
N PHE A 403 8.52 15.96 -8.32
CA PHE A 403 8.27 14.77 -9.12
C PHE A 403 6.80 14.35 -9.09
N LEU A 404 6.19 14.28 -7.90
CA LEU A 404 4.77 13.89 -7.76
C LEU A 404 3.84 14.88 -8.46
N LYS A 405 4.10 16.20 -8.31
CA LYS A 405 3.34 17.23 -9.01
C LYS A 405 3.46 17.08 -10.54
N ARG A 406 4.66 16.79 -11.02
CA ARG A 406 4.91 16.56 -12.45
C ARG A 406 4.21 15.31 -12.97
N LEU A 407 4.21 14.20 -12.20
CA LEU A 407 3.42 13.01 -12.54
C LEU A 407 1.94 13.31 -12.70
N GLN A 408 1.39 14.13 -11.82
CA GLN A 408 -0.04 14.48 -11.78
C GLN A 408 -0.43 15.56 -12.80
N SER A 409 0.52 16.14 -13.51
CA SER A 409 0.27 17.23 -14.49
C SER A 409 0.09 16.76 -15.93
N GLY A 410 0.27 15.45 -16.20
CA GLY A 410 0.08 14.85 -17.52
C GLY A 410 1.28 14.98 -18.48
N LEU A 411 1.08 14.51 -19.71
CA LEU A 411 2.14 14.35 -20.71
C LEU A 411 2.86 15.66 -21.09
N LYS A 412 2.17 16.79 -21.06
CA LYS A 412 2.74 18.10 -21.37
C LYS A 412 3.98 18.47 -20.54
N GLU A 413 4.07 17.95 -19.33
CA GLU A 413 5.21 18.16 -18.43
C GLU A 413 6.39 17.23 -18.72
N TRP A 414 6.24 16.33 -19.69
CA TRP A 414 7.25 15.32 -20.06
C TRP A 414 7.66 15.47 -21.53
N PRO A 415 8.25 16.61 -21.92
CA PRO A 415 8.62 16.86 -23.31
C PRO A 415 9.79 15.99 -23.74
N GLY A 416 9.82 15.60 -25.02
CA GLY A 416 10.91 14.84 -25.61
C GLY A 416 10.86 13.33 -25.29
N VAL A 417 11.99 12.67 -25.48
CA VAL A 417 12.13 11.22 -25.27
C VAL A 417 12.55 10.98 -23.82
N GLN A 418 11.67 10.40 -23.03
CA GLN A 418 11.92 10.21 -21.59
C GLN A 418 11.63 8.79 -21.13
N ILE A 419 12.42 8.31 -20.15
CA ILE A 419 12.13 7.11 -19.35
C ILE A 419 11.95 7.57 -17.90
N ILE A 420 10.85 7.18 -17.28
CA ILE A 420 10.62 7.40 -15.87
C ILE A 420 10.83 6.06 -15.14
N MET A 421 11.75 6.02 -14.18
CA MET A 421 11.79 4.95 -13.22
C MET A 421 10.86 5.29 -12.06
N ASN A 422 9.75 4.61 -11.99
CA ASN A 422 8.73 4.86 -10.98
C ASN A 422 8.59 3.67 -10.04
N ALA A 423 7.99 3.92 -8.89
CA ALA A 423 7.67 2.90 -7.93
C ALA A 423 6.35 3.21 -7.25
N ALA A 424 5.55 2.19 -7.08
CA ALA A 424 4.43 2.24 -6.15
C ALA A 424 4.34 0.90 -5.43
N ARG A 425 3.63 0.93 -4.35
CA ARG A 425 3.19 -0.29 -3.71
C ARG A 425 1.85 -0.64 -4.31
N VAL A 426 1.74 -1.86 -4.75
CA VAL A 426 0.46 -2.42 -5.13
C VAL A 426 -0.13 -3.00 -3.85
N GLY A 427 -0.84 -2.14 -3.11
CA GLY A 427 -1.62 -2.58 -1.96
C GLY A 427 -3.06 -2.75 -2.39
N GLY A 428 -3.70 -3.78 -1.90
CA GLY A 428 -5.12 -3.97 -2.11
C GLY A 428 -5.48 -4.71 -3.38
N THR A 429 -5.75 -4.02 -4.45
CA THR A 429 -6.08 -4.63 -5.74
C THR A 429 -5.24 -4.07 -6.87
N TRP A 430 -5.11 -4.87 -7.93
CA TRP A 430 -4.53 -4.42 -9.18
C TRP A 430 -5.30 -3.22 -9.79
N SER A 431 -6.61 -3.16 -9.55
CA SER A 431 -7.49 -2.12 -10.10
C SER A 431 -7.11 -0.72 -9.63
N ASN A 432 -6.72 -0.56 -8.37
CA ASN A 432 -6.26 0.72 -7.85
C ASN A 432 -4.98 1.22 -8.53
N TRP A 433 -4.05 0.28 -8.81
CA TRP A 433 -2.87 0.62 -9.57
C TRP A 433 -3.22 1.05 -10.99
N TYR A 434 -4.09 0.27 -11.67
CA TYR A 434 -4.54 0.58 -13.02
C TYR A 434 -5.23 1.95 -13.09
N ASP A 435 -6.19 2.20 -12.20
CA ASP A 435 -6.94 3.47 -12.13
C ASP A 435 -6.01 4.67 -11.90
N SER A 436 -4.96 4.49 -11.10
CA SER A 436 -4.02 5.56 -10.79
C SER A 436 -2.99 5.84 -11.89
N PHE A 437 -2.38 4.80 -12.45
CA PHE A 437 -1.17 4.94 -13.28
C PHE A 437 -1.40 4.70 -14.78
N MET A 438 -2.41 3.91 -15.15
CA MET A 438 -2.63 3.48 -16.53
C MET A 438 -3.88 4.10 -17.15
N ARG A 439 -4.95 4.26 -16.35
CA ARG A 439 -6.22 4.78 -16.83
C ARG A 439 -6.07 6.17 -17.40
N CYS A 440 -6.76 6.45 -18.51
CA CYS A 440 -6.84 7.78 -19.10
C CYS A 440 -7.46 8.76 -18.08
N GLY A 441 -6.73 9.82 -17.74
CA GLY A 441 -7.12 10.75 -16.69
C GLY A 441 -6.81 10.28 -15.26
N GLY A 442 -6.20 9.12 -15.08
CA GLY A 442 -5.82 8.58 -13.77
C GLY A 442 -4.96 9.55 -12.96
N PHE A 443 -5.00 9.43 -11.63
CA PHE A 443 -4.39 10.41 -10.72
C PHE A 443 -2.88 10.64 -10.97
N ASN A 444 -2.11 9.58 -11.13
CA ASN A 444 -0.66 9.64 -11.38
C ASN A 444 -0.28 9.46 -12.86
N GLY A 445 -1.09 8.76 -13.66
CA GLY A 445 -0.81 8.49 -15.07
C GLY A 445 -1.25 9.62 -15.99
N LYS A 446 -2.39 10.23 -15.67
CA LYS A 446 -3.08 11.20 -16.54
C LYS A 446 -3.19 10.65 -17.97
N ASP A 447 -2.69 11.39 -18.95
CA ASP A 447 -2.63 11.02 -20.37
C ASP A 447 -1.29 10.40 -20.79
N ARG A 448 -0.36 10.21 -19.84
CA ARG A 448 1.02 9.79 -20.10
C ARG A 448 1.12 8.32 -20.52
N ASN A 449 0.32 7.47 -19.90
CA ASN A 449 0.34 6.01 -20.08
C ASN A 449 -1.00 5.48 -20.62
N CYS A 450 -1.90 6.35 -21.02
CA CYS A 450 -3.28 6.06 -21.41
C CYS A 450 -3.36 5.15 -22.65
N VAL A 451 -4.13 4.06 -22.53
CA VAL A 451 -4.51 3.17 -23.64
C VAL A 451 -6.03 3.01 -23.61
N PRO A 452 -6.79 3.71 -24.47
CA PRO A 452 -8.26 3.76 -24.39
C PRO A 452 -8.94 2.39 -24.46
N GLU A 453 -8.40 1.46 -25.24
CA GLU A 453 -8.96 0.12 -25.40
C GLU A 453 -8.87 -0.71 -24.10
N LEU A 454 -7.86 -0.43 -23.25
CA LEU A 454 -7.74 -1.03 -21.92
C LEU A 454 -8.75 -0.42 -20.96
N ASP A 455 -9.04 0.87 -21.07
CA ASP A 455 -10.04 1.54 -20.25
C ASP A 455 -11.44 0.99 -20.50
N ASP A 456 -11.78 0.64 -21.74
CA ASP A 456 -13.06 -0.01 -22.05
C ASP A 456 -13.21 -1.37 -21.33
N LYS A 457 -12.13 -2.15 -21.28
CA LYS A 457 -12.11 -3.41 -20.51
C LYS A 457 -12.19 -3.14 -19.01
N PHE A 458 -11.49 -2.13 -18.53
CA PHE A 458 -11.49 -1.75 -17.12
C PHE A 458 -12.85 -1.24 -16.65
N ASN A 459 -13.54 -0.47 -17.47
CA ASN A 459 -14.91 -0.03 -17.18
C ASN A 459 -15.88 -1.22 -17.09
N LYS A 460 -15.72 -2.25 -17.93
CA LYS A 460 -16.49 -3.51 -17.81
C LYS A 460 -16.14 -4.24 -16.52
N TYR A 461 -14.87 -4.30 -16.15
CA TYR A 461 -14.42 -4.87 -14.87
C TYR A 461 -15.09 -4.19 -13.67
N LEU A 462 -15.13 -2.86 -13.64
CA LEU A 462 -15.75 -2.10 -12.55
C LEU A 462 -17.26 -2.31 -12.47
N ALA A 463 -17.93 -2.46 -13.61
CA ALA A 463 -19.38 -2.65 -13.69
C ALA A 463 -19.84 -4.08 -13.43
N SER A 464 -18.94 -5.07 -13.50
CA SER A 464 -19.30 -6.47 -13.32
C SER A 464 -19.45 -6.82 -11.84
N VAL A 465 -20.54 -7.52 -11.50
CA VAL A 465 -20.78 -8.13 -10.18
C VAL A 465 -20.31 -9.59 -10.13
N ASP A 466 -20.04 -10.19 -11.29
CA ASP A 466 -19.56 -11.55 -11.41
C ASP A 466 -18.05 -11.63 -11.17
N ARG A 467 -17.66 -12.41 -10.16
CA ARG A 467 -16.25 -12.56 -9.76
C ARG A 467 -15.38 -13.21 -10.84
N ASP A 468 -15.90 -14.18 -11.56
CA ASP A 468 -15.15 -14.88 -12.60
C ASP A 468 -14.94 -13.97 -13.81
N GLU A 469 -15.94 -13.18 -14.16
CA GLU A 469 -15.82 -12.15 -15.19
C GLU A 469 -14.83 -11.06 -14.80
N ARG A 470 -14.87 -10.57 -13.55
CA ARG A 470 -13.89 -9.59 -13.03
C ARG A 470 -12.48 -10.13 -13.11
N LYS A 471 -12.27 -11.38 -12.66
CA LYS A 471 -10.97 -12.06 -12.75
C LYS A 471 -10.48 -12.14 -14.19
N ARG A 472 -11.33 -12.62 -15.10
CA ARG A 472 -11.00 -12.76 -16.52
C ARG A 472 -10.60 -11.42 -17.15
N LEU A 473 -11.33 -10.33 -16.86
CA LEU A 473 -11.01 -8.99 -17.37
C LEU A 473 -9.71 -8.45 -16.77
N ALA A 474 -9.48 -8.65 -15.48
CA ALA A 474 -8.25 -8.29 -14.80
C ALA A 474 -7.02 -8.96 -15.40
N GLU A 475 -7.10 -10.27 -15.62
CA GLU A 475 -6.03 -11.06 -16.25
C GLU A 475 -5.78 -10.60 -17.70
N GLN A 476 -6.82 -10.37 -18.49
CA GLN A 476 -6.68 -9.89 -19.88
C GLN A 476 -5.97 -8.54 -19.95
N ILE A 477 -6.32 -7.58 -19.07
CA ILE A 477 -5.70 -6.27 -19.04
C ILE A 477 -4.22 -6.39 -18.67
N GLN A 478 -3.90 -7.17 -17.63
CA GLN A 478 -2.52 -7.38 -17.20
C GLN A 478 -1.68 -8.08 -18.27
N HIS A 479 -2.21 -9.09 -18.94
CA HIS A 479 -1.57 -9.75 -20.09
C HIS A 479 -1.22 -8.73 -21.17
N GLU A 480 -2.16 -7.90 -21.57
CA GLU A 480 -1.96 -6.93 -22.64
C GLU A 480 -0.91 -5.87 -22.28
N ILE A 481 -0.89 -5.43 -21.02
CA ILE A 481 0.12 -4.48 -20.54
C ILE A 481 1.52 -5.11 -20.58
N LEU A 482 1.66 -6.35 -20.08
CA LEU A 482 2.94 -7.06 -20.02
C LEU A 482 3.45 -7.44 -21.41
N GLU A 483 2.59 -8.02 -22.25
CA GLU A 483 2.96 -8.43 -23.62
C GLU A 483 3.36 -7.25 -24.51
N ASN A 484 2.75 -6.09 -24.30
CA ASN A 484 3.07 -4.88 -25.06
C ASN A 484 4.17 -4.03 -24.41
N TYR A 485 4.68 -4.42 -23.25
CA TYR A 485 5.71 -3.66 -22.53
C TYR A 485 5.31 -2.20 -22.31
N TYR A 486 4.04 -1.93 -22.05
CA TYR A 486 3.60 -0.57 -21.73
C TYR A 486 4.26 -0.08 -20.44
N PHE A 487 4.51 -1.01 -19.52
CA PHE A 487 5.39 -0.88 -18.38
C PHE A 487 6.44 -1.99 -18.40
N VAL A 488 7.66 -1.68 -18.01
CA VAL A 488 8.72 -2.68 -17.87
C VAL A 488 9.00 -2.91 -16.39
N PRO A 489 8.55 -4.03 -15.81
CA PRO A 489 8.87 -4.39 -14.43
C PRO A 489 10.38 -4.50 -14.23
N VAL A 490 10.90 -3.97 -13.13
CA VAL A 490 12.30 -4.10 -12.76
C VAL A 490 12.47 -5.15 -11.68
N PHE A 491 11.97 -4.90 -10.48
CA PHE A 491 11.96 -5.85 -9.36
C PHE A 491 11.06 -5.33 -8.23
N ARG A 492 10.70 -6.21 -7.32
CA ARG A 492 10.07 -5.87 -6.05
C ARG A 492 11.17 -5.68 -5.00
N HIS A 493 11.35 -4.46 -4.56
CA HIS A 493 12.39 -4.11 -3.61
C HIS A 493 12.05 -4.58 -2.19
N ALA A 494 13.01 -5.21 -1.52
CA ALA A 494 12.92 -5.43 -0.08
C ALA A 494 13.27 -4.14 0.66
N PHE A 495 12.31 -3.62 1.41
CA PHE A 495 12.57 -2.57 2.39
C PHE A 495 13.22 -3.23 3.60
N VAL A 496 14.55 -3.24 3.62
CA VAL A 496 15.30 -3.95 4.64
C VAL A 496 15.33 -3.12 5.92
N ASN A 497 14.82 -3.71 7.00
CA ASN A 497 14.83 -3.12 8.33
C ASN A 497 15.70 -3.98 9.27
N ALA A 498 15.93 -3.52 10.49
CA ALA A 498 16.62 -4.32 11.48
C ALA A 498 15.98 -4.23 12.87
N ILE A 499 16.03 -5.35 13.58
CA ILE A 499 15.44 -5.56 14.90
C ILE A 499 16.55 -5.82 15.90
N GLY A 500 16.49 -5.13 17.03
CA GLY A 500 17.41 -5.24 18.15
C GLY A 500 17.08 -6.38 19.12
N PRO A 501 17.99 -6.68 20.04
CA PRO A 501 17.91 -7.86 20.91
C PRO A 501 16.81 -7.80 21.99
N ARG A 502 16.26 -6.62 22.27
CA ARG A 502 15.21 -6.44 23.30
C ARG A 502 13.83 -6.87 22.80
N ILE A 503 13.59 -6.86 21.50
CA ILE A 503 12.32 -7.29 20.92
C ILE A 503 12.14 -8.81 21.08
N ALA A 504 10.96 -9.24 21.51
CA ALA A 504 10.60 -10.65 21.69
C ALA A 504 10.16 -11.24 20.34
N ALA A 505 11.11 -11.41 19.43
CA ALA A 505 10.89 -12.01 18.12
C ALA A 505 11.80 -13.22 17.92
N THR A 506 11.27 -14.28 17.29
CA THR A 506 12.03 -15.47 16.86
C THR A 506 12.36 -15.41 15.38
N LYS A 507 11.55 -14.69 14.63
CA LYS A 507 11.71 -14.38 13.20
C LYS A 507 11.23 -12.95 12.95
N TRP A 508 11.70 -12.33 11.88
CA TRP A 508 11.34 -10.94 11.60
C TRP A 508 9.83 -10.74 11.35
N GLN A 509 9.13 -11.79 10.88
CA GLN A 509 7.68 -11.76 10.67
C GLN A 509 6.87 -11.63 11.98
N ASP A 510 7.49 -11.82 13.13
CA ASP A 510 6.83 -11.55 14.42
C ASP A 510 6.66 -10.05 14.68
N VAL A 511 7.40 -9.19 13.97
CA VAL A 511 7.41 -7.72 14.11
C VAL A 511 6.84 -7.03 12.87
N PHE A 512 7.21 -7.52 11.69
CA PHE A 512 6.78 -6.97 10.42
C PHE A 512 5.80 -7.92 9.75
N PRO A 513 4.70 -7.45 9.19
CA PRO A 513 3.84 -8.29 8.38
C PRO A 513 4.60 -8.77 7.13
N THR A 514 4.31 -9.97 6.68
CA THR A 514 4.89 -10.52 5.44
C THR A 514 4.49 -9.72 4.22
N PHE A 515 3.29 -9.17 4.27
CA PHE A 515 2.81 -8.19 3.30
C PHE A 515 2.64 -6.85 4.02
N SER A 516 3.39 -5.86 3.62
CA SER A 516 3.25 -4.51 4.12
C SER A 516 3.19 -3.53 2.96
N THR A 517 2.10 -2.82 2.85
CA THR A 517 2.01 -1.72 1.89
C THR A 517 3.06 -0.64 2.16
N SER A 518 3.60 -0.59 3.38
CA SER A 518 4.55 0.43 3.81
C SER A 518 5.97 -0.05 4.10
N GLY A 519 6.21 -1.35 4.19
CA GLY A 519 7.53 -1.90 4.59
C GLY A 519 7.86 -1.64 6.06
N TYR A 520 6.89 -1.17 6.86
CA TYR A 520 7.06 -0.80 8.25
C TYR A 520 6.51 -1.86 9.19
N ALA A 521 6.95 -1.81 10.46
CA ALA A 521 6.43 -2.68 11.51
C ALA A 521 4.98 -2.30 11.84
N TYR A 522 4.13 -3.28 11.93
CA TYR A 522 2.79 -3.23 12.51
C TYR A 522 2.18 -4.65 12.63
N PRO A 523 1.10 -4.88 13.34
CA PRO A 523 0.47 -3.90 14.23
C PRO A 523 1.32 -3.65 15.47
N TRP A 524 1.38 -2.41 15.91
CA TRP A 524 2.21 -1.98 17.05
C TRP A 524 1.81 -2.65 18.36
N GLU A 525 0.53 -2.89 18.54
CA GLU A 525 -0.05 -3.53 19.71
C GLU A 525 0.43 -4.97 19.92
N ASP A 526 0.83 -5.67 18.85
CA ASP A 526 1.29 -7.07 18.91
C ASP A 526 2.80 -7.19 19.22
N ILE A 527 3.56 -6.10 19.13
CA ILE A 527 5.01 -6.13 19.40
C ILE A 527 5.26 -6.24 20.89
N GLN A 528 6.20 -7.09 21.28
CA GLN A 528 6.54 -7.35 22.67
C GLN A 528 8.04 -7.18 22.93
N LEU A 529 8.37 -6.74 24.14
CA LEU A 529 9.74 -6.79 24.66
C LEU A 529 9.98 -8.10 25.40
N LYS A 530 11.20 -8.62 25.39
CA LYS A 530 11.55 -9.86 26.12
C LYS A 530 11.24 -9.78 27.61
N GLU A 531 11.44 -8.61 28.21
CA GLU A 531 11.13 -8.35 29.62
C GLU A 531 9.63 -8.48 29.91
N THR A 532 8.77 -8.04 28.99
CA THR A 532 7.31 -8.13 29.13
C THR A 532 6.77 -9.51 28.80
N ALA A 533 7.35 -10.20 27.83
CA ALA A 533 6.96 -11.55 27.45
C ALA A 533 7.27 -12.60 28.55
N ALA A 534 8.28 -12.35 29.37
CA ALA A 534 8.62 -13.21 30.51
C ALA A 534 7.65 -13.06 31.70
N ALA A 535 6.99 -11.91 31.83
CA ALA A 535 6.05 -11.64 32.92
C ALA A 535 4.64 -12.24 32.69
N VAL A 536 4.33 -12.66 31.44
CA VAL A 536 3.03 -13.23 31.05
C VAL A 536 3.02 -14.77 31.11
N LYS A 537 4.17 -15.41 31.32
CA LYS A 537 4.30 -16.87 31.56
C LYS A 537 4.21 -17.20 33.03
#